data_0d8cc36a42f22fa415c4cdcf5eb74178
#
_entry.id   0d8cc36a42f22fa415c4cdcf5eb74178
#
_cell.length_a   1.000
_cell.length_b   1.000
_cell.length_c   1.000
_cell.angle_alpha   90.00
_cell.angle_beta   90.00
_cell.angle_gamma   90.00
#
_symmetry.space_group_name_H-M   'P 1'
#
loop_
_entity.id
_entity.type
_entity.pdbx_description
1 polymer ?
#
loop_
_entity_poly.entity_id
_entity_poly.type
_entity_poly.pdbx_seq_one_letter_code
_entity_poly.pdbx_strand_id
1 'polypeptide(L)'
;MAGSERSGFSNSSDHLLENAYYILTPGGQVSLNKLTAFSELVDSLGAIPMVLTAEEHDFITAGVSHLPHIIASSLVNLVSALDNDAEYMKTIAAGGFRDITRIASSSPVMWQQICLENTKNISTVLDEYIRMLIQIRCSVDNKDADQLYQLFAASRDYRDSIDVTSSGLSPKLCSLS
;
A
#
# COMPACT_ATOMS: atom_id res chain seq x y z
N MET A 1 -1.42 7.37 3.33
CA MET A 1 -0.98 7.42 4.75
C MET A 1 0.00 8.58 4.90
N ALA A 2 -0.31 9.50 5.76
CA ALA A 2 0.57 10.64 6.09
C ALA A 2 1.56 10.18 7.18
N GLY A 3 2.87 10.24 6.90
CA GLY A 3 3.91 9.83 7.84
C GLY A 3 5.15 9.32 7.12
N SER A 4 6.20 9.08 7.90
CA SER A 4 7.44 8.48 7.43
C SER A 4 7.85 7.33 8.35
N GLU A 5 8.83 6.54 7.94
CA GLU A 5 9.40 5.45 8.75
C GLU A 5 10.20 5.99 9.97
N ARG A 6 10.44 7.30 10.03
CA ARG A 6 11.15 7.96 11.11
C ARG A 6 10.17 8.40 12.18
N SER A 7 10.48 8.12 13.44
CA SER A 7 9.68 8.52 14.60
C SER A 7 10.26 9.74 15.31
N GLY A 8 9.42 10.41 16.09
CA GLY A 8 9.79 11.54 16.94
C GLY A 8 9.50 12.90 16.32
N PHE A 9 9.32 13.90 17.20
CA PHE A 9 8.94 15.27 16.84
C PHE A 9 9.93 15.95 15.87
N SER A 10 11.21 15.64 15.95
CA SER A 10 12.23 16.17 15.03
C SER A 10 12.04 15.76 13.57
N ASN A 11 11.20 14.76 13.30
CA ASN A 11 10.85 14.31 11.95
C ASN A 11 9.43 14.75 11.53
N SER A 12 8.78 15.62 12.31
CA SER A 12 7.49 16.21 11.92
C SER A 12 7.69 17.28 10.84
N SER A 13 6.64 17.47 10.03
CA SER A 13 6.58 18.54 9.02
C SER A 13 5.21 19.19 9.08
N ASP A 14 5.15 20.50 8.92
CA ASP A 14 3.91 21.27 8.81
C ASP A 14 3.14 21.00 7.51
N HIS A 15 3.83 20.47 6.48
CA HIS A 15 3.24 20.05 5.21
C HIS A 15 2.82 18.59 5.15
N LEU A 16 2.86 17.85 6.28
CA LEU A 16 2.62 16.40 6.30
C LEU A 16 1.26 15.97 5.77
N LEU A 17 0.25 16.79 5.98
CA LEU A 17 -1.13 16.53 5.56
C LEU A 17 -1.46 17.18 4.21
N GLU A 18 -0.63 18.06 3.69
CA GLU A 18 -0.89 18.82 2.48
C GLU A 18 -1.02 17.89 1.26
N ASN A 19 -2.15 17.97 0.57
CA ASN A 19 -2.55 17.09 -0.54
C ASN A 19 -2.60 15.59 -0.19
N ALA A 20 -2.57 15.22 1.09
CA ALA A 20 -2.71 13.83 1.53
C ALA A 20 -4.20 13.46 1.68
N TYR A 21 -4.58 12.26 1.26
CA TYR A 21 -5.89 11.71 1.58
C TYR A 21 -6.02 11.46 3.09
N TYR A 22 -7.03 12.07 3.70
CA TYR A 22 -7.40 11.88 5.09
C TYR A 22 -8.68 11.05 5.16
N ILE A 23 -8.56 9.78 5.53
CA ILE A 23 -9.69 8.86 5.51
C ILE A 23 -10.49 8.98 6.80
N LEU A 24 -11.79 9.14 6.66
CA LEU A 24 -12.77 9.21 7.74
C LEU A 24 -13.63 7.95 7.70
N THR A 25 -13.63 7.20 8.80
CA THR A 25 -14.46 6.00 8.96
C THR A 25 -15.49 6.25 10.09
N PRO A 26 -16.62 6.94 9.79
CA PRO A 26 -17.58 7.31 10.83
C PRO A 26 -18.26 6.07 11.40
N GLY A 27 -18.34 5.98 12.73
CA GLY A 27 -19.17 4.98 13.41
C GLY A 27 -20.65 5.29 13.23
N GLY A 28 -21.53 4.27 13.37
CA GLY A 28 -22.95 4.35 13.07
C GLY A 28 -23.79 5.39 13.85
N GLN A 29 -23.20 6.06 14.85
CA GLN A 29 -23.85 7.12 15.63
C GLN A 29 -23.37 8.54 15.28
N VAL A 30 -22.47 8.66 14.32
CA VAL A 30 -21.97 9.98 13.88
C VAL A 30 -23.01 10.65 13.00
N SER A 31 -23.52 11.83 13.41
CA SER A 31 -24.46 12.60 12.60
C SER A 31 -23.76 13.21 11.39
N LEU A 32 -24.51 13.38 10.30
CA LEU A 32 -24.01 13.98 9.07
C LEU A 32 -23.38 15.37 9.32
N ASN A 33 -24.00 16.20 10.17
CA ASN A 33 -23.46 17.53 10.48
C ASN A 33 -22.08 17.47 11.13
N LYS A 34 -21.84 16.50 12.02
CA LYS A 34 -20.51 16.31 12.63
C LYS A 34 -19.48 15.83 11.62
N LEU A 35 -19.86 14.93 10.73
CA LEU A 35 -19.00 14.43 9.68
C LEU A 35 -18.62 15.56 8.71
N THR A 36 -19.59 16.36 8.29
CA THR A 36 -19.37 17.53 7.42
C THR A 36 -18.42 18.53 8.09
N ALA A 37 -18.69 18.93 9.33
CA ALA A 37 -17.84 19.90 10.05
C ALA A 37 -16.40 19.37 10.22
N PHE A 38 -16.23 18.06 10.44
CA PHE A 38 -14.89 17.48 10.56
C PHE A 38 -14.20 17.37 9.20
N SER A 39 -14.93 17.06 8.12
CA SER A 39 -14.40 17.08 6.76
C SER A 39 -13.92 18.48 6.35
N GLU A 40 -14.69 19.54 6.68
CA GLU A 40 -14.28 20.94 6.45
C GLU A 40 -13.02 21.30 7.23
N LEU A 41 -12.88 20.81 8.48
CA LEU A 41 -11.65 21.01 9.25
C LEU A 41 -10.45 20.32 8.56
N VAL A 42 -10.62 19.08 8.11
CA VAL A 42 -9.57 18.32 7.40
C VAL A 42 -9.15 19.05 6.12
N ASP A 43 -10.12 19.54 5.34
CA ASP A 43 -9.87 20.32 4.13
C ASP A 43 -9.10 21.63 4.45
N SER A 44 -9.46 22.31 5.54
CA SER A 44 -8.77 23.53 5.99
C SER A 44 -7.31 23.32 6.39
N LEU A 45 -6.92 22.09 6.68
CA LEU A 45 -5.52 21.67 6.93
C LEU A 45 -4.76 21.34 5.65
N GLY A 46 -5.38 21.51 4.48
CA GLY A 46 -4.79 21.19 3.18
C GLY A 46 -4.82 19.70 2.82
N ALA A 47 -5.51 18.87 3.61
CA ALA A 47 -5.70 17.45 3.33
C ALA A 47 -6.96 17.21 2.50
N ILE A 48 -7.05 16.07 1.83
CA ILE A 48 -8.21 15.67 1.02
C ILE A 48 -9.05 14.69 1.83
N PRO A 49 -10.22 15.10 2.38
CA PRO A 49 -11.07 14.20 3.15
C PRO A 49 -11.70 13.15 2.25
N MET A 50 -11.66 11.89 2.68
CA MET A 50 -12.31 10.75 2.02
C MET A 50 -13.10 9.96 3.05
N VAL A 51 -14.39 9.78 2.80
CA VAL A 51 -15.26 9.01 3.70
C VAL A 51 -15.39 7.58 3.18
N LEU A 52 -15.07 6.61 4.03
CA LEU A 52 -15.20 5.17 3.76
C LEU A 52 -15.89 4.50 4.95
N THR A 53 -16.48 3.33 4.73
CA THR A 53 -16.80 2.42 5.84
C THR A 53 -15.51 1.84 6.44
N ALA A 54 -15.57 1.35 7.68
CA ALA A 54 -14.41 0.70 8.30
C ALA A 54 -13.98 -0.54 7.50
N GLU A 55 -14.95 -1.30 7.00
CA GLU A 55 -14.73 -2.50 6.20
C GLU A 55 -14.03 -2.19 4.86
N GLU A 56 -14.46 -1.14 4.17
CA GLU A 56 -13.81 -0.68 2.93
C GLU A 56 -12.38 -0.21 3.21
N HIS A 57 -12.18 0.60 4.25
CA HIS A 57 -10.86 1.06 4.67
C HIS A 57 -9.91 -0.10 4.94
N ASP A 58 -10.35 -1.08 5.72
CA ASP A 58 -9.53 -2.22 6.13
C ASP A 58 -9.14 -3.11 4.93
N PHE A 59 -10.09 -3.31 3.99
CA PHE A 59 -9.80 -4.05 2.76
C PHE A 59 -8.86 -3.28 1.82
N ILE A 60 -9.09 -1.99 1.61
CA ILE A 60 -8.24 -1.14 0.77
C ILE A 60 -6.81 -1.09 1.34
N THR A 61 -6.66 -0.85 2.64
CA THR A 61 -5.34 -0.79 3.28
C THR A 61 -4.63 -2.15 3.27
N ALA A 62 -5.36 -3.26 3.34
CA ALA A 62 -4.78 -4.58 3.16
C ALA A 62 -4.10 -4.71 1.78
N GLY A 63 -4.74 -4.23 0.71
CA GLY A 63 -4.21 -4.30 -0.66
C GLY A 63 -3.07 -3.32 -0.94
N VAL A 64 -3.23 -2.04 -0.56
CA VAL A 64 -2.30 -0.98 -0.98
C VAL A 64 -1.20 -0.67 0.03
N SER A 65 -1.28 -1.21 1.25
CA SER A 65 -0.31 -0.95 2.33
C SER A 65 0.22 -2.24 2.94
N HIS A 66 -0.65 -3.11 3.46
CA HIS A 66 -0.19 -4.27 4.24
C HIS A 66 0.46 -5.33 3.35
N LEU A 67 -0.16 -5.69 2.24
CA LEU A 67 0.41 -6.64 1.27
C LEU A 67 1.78 -6.18 0.73
N PRO A 68 1.97 -4.93 0.28
CA PRO A 68 3.29 -4.45 -0.13
C PRO A 68 4.39 -4.64 0.92
N HIS A 69 4.11 -4.39 2.21
CA HIS A 69 5.09 -4.60 3.27
C HIS A 69 5.39 -6.08 3.51
N ILE A 70 4.39 -6.95 3.43
CA ILE A 70 4.58 -8.41 3.52
C ILE A 70 5.43 -8.89 2.35
N ILE A 71 5.17 -8.42 1.13
CA ILE A 71 5.94 -8.75 -0.08
C ILE A 71 7.39 -8.28 0.08
N ALA A 72 7.62 -7.03 0.48
CA ALA A 72 8.95 -6.49 0.66
C ALA A 72 9.76 -7.30 1.69
N SER A 73 9.14 -7.59 2.84
CA SER A 73 9.79 -8.37 3.92
C SER A 73 10.05 -9.81 3.49
N SER A 74 9.09 -10.47 2.82
CA SER A 74 9.25 -11.83 2.34
C SER A 74 10.32 -11.93 1.25
N LEU A 75 10.41 -10.93 0.35
CA LEU A 75 11.44 -10.87 -0.68
C LEU A 75 12.85 -10.73 -0.07
N VAL A 76 13.02 -9.88 0.93
CA VAL A 76 14.29 -9.77 1.66
C VAL A 76 14.67 -11.09 2.32
N ASN A 77 13.73 -11.72 3.03
CA ASN A 77 13.96 -12.99 3.70
C ASN A 77 14.27 -14.12 2.70
N LEU A 78 13.59 -14.15 1.55
CA LEU A 78 13.85 -15.12 0.49
C LEU A 78 15.28 -14.95 -0.06
N VAL A 79 15.68 -13.72 -0.42
CA VAL A 79 17.03 -13.46 -0.93
C VAL A 79 18.09 -13.82 0.11
N SER A 80 17.87 -13.46 1.37
CA SER A 80 18.77 -13.85 2.48
C SER A 80 18.88 -15.36 2.65
N ALA A 81 17.80 -16.11 2.47
CA ALA A 81 17.80 -17.58 2.60
C ALA A 81 18.43 -18.30 1.40
N LEU A 82 18.44 -17.68 0.23
CA LEU A 82 19.04 -18.21 -1.01
C LEU A 82 20.50 -17.81 -1.19
N ASP A 83 20.98 -16.81 -0.45
CA ASP A 83 22.36 -16.36 -0.54
C ASP A 83 23.32 -17.38 0.09
N ASN A 84 24.55 -17.35 -0.34
CA ASN A 84 25.61 -18.25 0.15
C ASN A 84 26.61 -17.48 1.04
N ASP A 85 27.60 -18.19 1.56
CA ASP A 85 28.65 -17.64 2.45
C ASP A 85 29.44 -16.48 1.81
N ALA A 86 29.45 -16.38 0.49
CA ALA A 86 30.10 -15.29 -0.24
C ALA A 86 29.24 -14.03 -0.37
N GLU A 87 27.98 -14.07 0.10
CA GLU A 87 27.00 -12.95 0.08
C GLU A 87 26.88 -12.27 -1.30
N TYR A 88 26.89 -13.04 -2.39
CA TYR A 88 26.83 -12.47 -3.73
C TYR A 88 25.50 -11.76 -4.02
N MET A 89 24.35 -12.33 -3.59
CA MET A 89 23.06 -11.70 -3.79
C MET A 89 22.97 -10.36 -3.04
N LYS A 90 23.44 -10.33 -1.82
CA LYS A 90 23.51 -9.11 -1.00
C LYS A 90 24.45 -8.06 -1.62
N THR A 91 25.60 -8.50 -2.15
CA THR A 91 26.60 -7.62 -2.77
C THR A 91 26.09 -6.96 -4.04
N ILE A 92 25.42 -7.73 -4.91
CA ILE A 92 24.90 -7.22 -6.19
C ILE A 92 23.50 -6.60 -6.10
N ALA A 93 22.88 -6.59 -4.91
CA ALA A 93 21.58 -5.96 -4.70
C ALA A 93 21.62 -4.48 -5.07
N ALA A 94 21.08 -4.15 -6.25
CA ALA A 94 21.12 -2.82 -6.87
C ALA A 94 19.86 -2.00 -6.55
N GLY A 95 19.72 -0.82 -7.17
CA GLY A 95 18.66 0.15 -6.90
C GLY A 95 17.26 -0.44 -6.91
N GLY A 96 16.86 -1.22 -7.92
CA GLY A 96 15.53 -1.80 -8.01
C GLY A 96 15.16 -2.69 -6.81
N PHE A 97 16.09 -3.55 -6.35
CA PHE A 97 15.86 -4.34 -5.15
C PHE A 97 15.71 -3.46 -3.90
N ARG A 98 16.61 -2.47 -3.73
CA ARG A 98 16.59 -1.56 -2.58
C ARG A 98 15.31 -0.72 -2.54
N ASP A 99 14.85 -0.24 -3.70
CA ASP A 99 13.64 0.58 -3.81
C ASP A 99 12.39 -0.22 -3.42
N ILE A 100 12.22 -1.41 -3.97
CA ILE A 100 11.08 -2.29 -3.65
C ILE A 100 11.11 -2.75 -2.18
N THR A 101 12.28 -3.01 -1.63
CA THR A 101 12.43 -3.53 -0.26
C THR A 101 12.65 -2.46 0.80
N ARG A 102 12.68 -1.18 0.45
CA ARG A 102 12.91 -0.08 1.40
C ARG A 102 12.00 -0.14 2.63
N ILE A 103 10.72 -0.47 2.41
CA ILE A 103 9.72 -0.57 3.47
C ILE A 103 9.88 -1.78 4.40
N ALA A 104 10.70 -2.77 4.03
CA ALA A 104 11.00 -3.92 4.89
C ALA A 104 11.81 -3.54 6.15
N SER A 105 12.41 -2.34 6.19
CA SER A 105 13.11 -1.81 7.38
C SER A 105 12.19 -1.18 8.43
N SER A 106 10.89 -1.34 8.30
CA SER A 106 9.89 -0.83 9.25
C SER A 106 9.90 -1.62 10.58
N SER A 107 9.26 -1.03 11.63
CA SER A 107 9.21 -1.63 12.96
C SER A 107 8.53 -3.02 12.97
N PRO A 108 9.21 -4.09 13.40
CA PRO A 108 8.60 -5.42 13.47
C PRO A 108 7.40 -5.50 14.43
N VAL A 109 7.46 -4.78 15.55
CA VAL A 109 6.38 -4.76 16.55
C VAL A 109 5.13 -4.13 15.97
N MET A 110 5.27 -2.99 15.26
CA MET A 110 4.14 -2.32 14.61
C MET A 110 3.50 -3.24 13.55
N TRP A 111 4.30 -3.86 12.70
CA TRP A 111 3.79 -4.72 11.63
C TRP A 111 3.18 -6.02 12.14
N GLN A 112 3.68 -6.56 13.25
CA GLN A 112 3.04 -7.67 13.95
C GLN A 112 1.60 -7.29 14.34
N GLN A 113 1.40 -6.13 14.97
CA GLN A 113 0.07 -5.68 15.39
C GLN A 113 -0.86 -5.43 14.19
N ILE A 114 -0.38 -4.76 13.16
CA ILE A 114 -1.15 -4.51 11.93
C ILE A 114 -1.64 -5.84 11.31
N CYS A 115 -0.78 -6.85 11.21
CA CYS A 115 -1.15 -8.14 10.66
C CYS A 115 -2.20 -8.88 11.52
N LEU A 116 -2.12 -8.74 12.84
CA LEU A 116 -3.08 -9.35 13.75
C LEU A 116 -4.45 -8.66 13.72
N GLU A 117 -4.48 -7.32 13.63
CA GLU A 117 -5.72 -6.55 13.64
C GLU A 117 -6.50 -6.68 12.32
N ASN A 118 -5.82 -6.78 11.16
CA ASN A 118 -6.47 -6.89 9.86
C ASN A 118 -6.28 -8.28 9.20
N THR A 119 -6.22 -9.33 9.99
CA THR A 119 -5.90 -10.71 9.57
C THR A 119 -6.77 -11.17 8.39
N LYS A 120 -8.10 -10.98 8.48
CA LYS A 120 -9.06 -11.49 7.46
C LYS A 120 -8.78 -10.89 6.08
N ASN A 121 -8.68 -9.57 5.99
CA ASN A 121 -8.47 -8.89 4.72
C ASN A 121 -7.07 -9.16 4.16
N ILE A 122 -6.05 -9.17 5.04
CA ILE A 122 -4.68 -9.51 4.64
C ILE A 122 -4.62 -10.94 4.08
N SER A 123 -5.23 -11.92 4.74
CA SER A 123 -5.29 -13.29 4.22
C SER A 123 -5.95 -13.35 2.86
N THR A 124 -7.07 -12.64 2.67
CA THR A 124 -7.79 -12.60 1.38
C THR A 124 -6.91 -12.07 0.25
N VAL A 125 -6.26 -10.92 0.44
CA VAL A 125 -5.42 -10.33 -0.61
C VAL A 125 -4.13 -11.12 -0.84
N LEU A 126 -3.61 -11.76 0.22
CA LEU A 126 -2.44 -12.63 0.12
C LEU A 126 -2.74 -13.90 -0.67
N ASP A 127 -3.91 -14.51 -0.49
CA ASP A 127 -4.35 -15.67 -1.27
C ASP A 127 -4.47 -15.33 -2.77
N GLU A 128 -5.00 -14.15 -3.11
CA GLU A 128 -5.04 -13.67 -4.49
C GLU A 128 -3.63 -13.47 -5.06
N TYR A 129 -2.73 -12.90 -4.28
CA TYR A 129 -1.36 -12.70 -4.69
C TYR A 129 -0.62 -14.03 -4.92
N ILE A 130 -0.81 -15.01 -4.04
CA ILE A 130 -0.25 -16.36 -4.19
C ILE A 130 -0.75 -17.00 -5.49
N ARG A 131 -2.07 -16.91 -5.79
CA ARG A 131 -2.63 -17.42 -7.05
C ARG A 131 -1.98 -16.76 -8.27
N MET A 132 -1.80 -15.45 -8.23
CA MET A 132 -1.11 -14.71 -9.30
C MET A 132 0.34 -15.18 -9.46
N LEU A 133 1.09 -15.39 -8.38
CA LEU A 133 2.47 -15.90 -8.45
C LEU A 133 2.55 -17.30 -9.05
N ILE A 134 1.58 -18.18 -8.75
CA ILE A 134 1.49 -19.52 -9.35
C ILE A 134 1.28 -19.41 -10.87
N GLN A 135 0.39 -18.52 -11.32
CA GLN A 135 0.14 -18.30 -12.76
C GLN A 135 1.41 -17.75 -13.45
N ILE A 136 2.08 -16.78 -12.85
CA ILE A 136 3.34 -16.24 -13.37
C ILE A 136 4.39 -17.35 -13.49
N ARG A 137 4.54 -18.18 -12.46
CA ARG A 137 5.47 -19.32 -12.50
C ARG A 137 5.13 -20.26 -13.65
N CYS A 138 3.83 -20.62 -13.84
CA CYS A 138 3.41 -21.45 -14.95
C CYS A 138 3.79 -20.83 -16.31
N SER A 139 3.59 -19.53 -16.49
CA SER A 139 3.97 -18.84 -17.74
C SER A 139 5.49 -18.85 -17.97
N VAL A 140 6.29 -18.70 -16.89
CA VAL A 140 7.75 -18.82 -16.96
C VAL A 140 8.18 -20.23 -17.34
N ASP A 141 7.62 -21.26 -16.67
CA ASP A 141 7.96 -22.66 -16.90
C ASP A 141 7.62 -23.10 -18.33
N ASN A 142 6.51 -22.61 -18.89
CA ASN A 142 6.06 -22.88 -20.24
C ASN A 142 6.68 -21.96 -21.30
N LYS A 143 7.50 -20.99 -20.89
CA LYS A 143 8.10 -19.94 -21.78
C LYS A 143 7.03 -19.20 -22.59
N ASP A 144 5.86 -18.95 -21.97
CA ASP A 144 4.73 -18.26 -22.61
C ASP A 144 5.03 -16.76 -22.71
N ALA A 145 5.62 -16.39 -23.86
CA ALA A 145 6.07 -15.03 -24.12
C ALA A 145 4.90 -14.03 -24.14
N ASP A 146 3.75 -14.44 -24.66
CA ASP A 146 2.57 -13.57 -24.79
C ASP A 146 1.96 -13.26 -23.42
N GLN A 147 1.78 -14.27 -22.57
CA GLN A 147 1.28 -14.07 -21.21
C GLN A 147 2.24 -13.22 -20.37
N LEU A 148 3.54 -13.45 -20.49
CA LEU A 148 4.54 -12.65 -19.79
C LEU A 148 4.53 -11.19 -20.26
N TYR A 149 4.42 -10.96 -21.57
CA TYR A 149 4.30 -9.60 -22.11
C TYR A 149 3.05 -8.89 -21.58
N GLN A 150 1.90 -9.55 -21.62
CA GLN A 150 0.63 -8.98 -21.13
C GLN A 150 0.69 -8.63 -19.64
N LEU A 151 1.32 -9.46 -18.81
CA LEU A 151 1.52 -9.19 -17.39
C LEU A 151 2.23 -7.84 -17.17
N PHE A 152 3.38 -7.65 -17.84
CA PHE A 152 4.16 -6.42 -17.66
C PHE A 152 3.51 -5.20 -18.33
N ALA A 153 2.84 -5.37 -19.46
CA ALA A 153 2.10 -4.30 -20.12
C ALA A 153 0.95 -3.79 -19.22
N ALA A 154 0.13 -4.69 -18.70
CA ALA A 154 -0.99 -4.33 -17.82
C ALA A 154 -0.53 -3.65 -16.53
N SER A 155 0.55 -4.14 -15.90
CA SER A 155 1.08 -3.53 -14.68
C SER A 155 1.64 -2.14 -14.92
N ARG A 156 2.35 -1.92 -16.05
CA ARG A 156 2.83 -0.59 -16.46
C ARG A 156 1.67 0.37 -16.65
N ASP A 157 0.67 -0.02 -17.45
CA ASP A 157 -0.45 0.85 -17.80
C ASP A 157 -1.25 1.25 -16.55
N TYR A 158 -1.46 0.31 -15.62
CA TYR A 158 -2.09 0.62 -14.34
C TYR A 158 -1.23 1.54 -13.46
N ARG A 159 0.09 1.27 -13.35
CA ARG A 159 1.01 2.10 -12.57
C ARG A 159 1.07 3.53 -13.09
N ASP A 160 1.14 3.69 -14.40
CA ASP A 160 1.16 5.02 -15.04
C ASP A 160 -0.14 5.79 -14.82
N SER A 161 -1.28 5.11 -14.68
CA SER A 161 -2.57 5.73 -14.36
C SER A 161 -2.65 6.31 -12.95
N ILE A 162 -1.90 5.78 -11.98
CA ILE A 162 -1.90 6.26 -10.60
C ILE A 162 -1.33 7.68 -10.51
N ASP A 163 -0.27 7.99 -11.26
CA ASP A 163 0.39 9.30 -11.20
C ASP A 163 -0.42 10.42 -11.87
N VAL A 164 -1.29 10.08 -12.82
CA VAL A 164 -2.16 11.05 -13.52
C VAL A 164 -3.32 11.51 -12.62
N THR A 165 -3.82 10.65 -11.74
CA THR A 165 -4.95 10.98 -10.85
C THR A 165 -4.56 11.83 -9.65
N SER A 166 -3.30 11.80 -9.21
CA SER A 166 -2.80 12.61 -8.09
C SER A 166 -2.62 14.09 -8.42
N SER A 167 -2.68 14.49 -9.70
CA SER A 167 -2.43 15.85 -10.15
C SER A 167 -3.67 16.65 -10.56
N GLY A 168 -4.91 16.13 -10.46
CA GLY A 168 -6.02 16.86 -11.06
C GLY A 168 -7.47 16.44 -10.82
N LEU A 169 -7.86 15.84 -9.70
CA LEU A 169 -9.28 15.57 -9.46
C LEU A 169 -9.75 16.07 -8.08
N SER A 170 -10.57 17.11 -8.09
CA SER A 170 -11.51 17.37 -6.98
C SER A 170 -12.38 16.13 -6.78
N PRO A 171 -12.49 15.58 -5.56
CA PRO A 171 -13.36 14.43 -5.32
C PRO A 171 -14.81 14.82 -5.59
N LYS A 172 -15.44 14.12 -6.54
CA LYS A 172 -16.91 14.14 -6.63
C LYS A 172 -17.43 13.47 -5.36
N LEU A 173 -18.11 14.23 -4.51
CA LEU A 173 -18.95 13.70 -3.45
C LEU A 173 -19.85 12.62 -4.07
N CYS A 174 -19.65 11.36 -3.74
CA CYS A 174 -20.63 10.32 -4.01
C CYS A 174 -21.90 10.70 -3.26
N SER A 175 -22.93 11.05 -4.02
CA SER A 175 -24.28 11.27 -3.50
C SER A 175 -24.76 9.97 -2.88
N LEU A 176 -24.82 9.93 -1.56
CA LEU A 176 -25.59 8.93 -0.81
C LEU A 176 -27.07 9.22 -1.05
N SER A 177 -27.68 8.44 -1.92
CA SER A 177 -29.13 8.28 -2.05
C SER A 177 -29.62 7.12 -1.19
#